data_7f196ede2f61d8c5524c45842067b668
#
_entry.id   7f196ede2f61d8c5524c45842067b668
#
_cell.length_a   1.000
_cell.length_b   1.000
_cell.length_c   1.000
_cell.angle_alpha   90.00
_cell.angle_beta   90.00
_cell.angle_gamma   90.00
#
_symmetry.space_group_name_H-M   'P 1'
#
loop_
_entity.id
_entity.type
_entity.pdbx_description
1 polymer ?
#
loop_
_entity_poly.entity_id
_entity_poly.type
_entity_poly.pdbx_seq_one_letter_code
_entity_poly.pdbx_strand_id
1 'polypeptide(L)'
;MNNNILEIKKINKNFQHRNGLIEIFKNITIKIKQGDLVALVGPSGSGKSTLLNMISLIDQPTSGQIIFNNKDMKNLNEENKENIRKKNISIIFQNNNLLTDFTALENVLMPLIIRGEKIKPSKQKAEKILIDFKLKNRQNHFPDELSGGEQQRVAIARALISETDLILADEPTGNLDYRTSQEIFSYFIKLKKLHKTIIFATHNRDLANKADYKLSILNGNIKRVNV
;
A
#
# COMPACT_ATOMS: atom_id res chain seq x y z
N MET A 1 -25.18 8.87 -2.71
CA MET A 1 -24.45 8.01 -1.77
C MET A 1 -23.00 8.49 -1.66
N ASN A 2 -22.43 8.51 -0.46
CA ASN A 2 -21.04 8.94 -0.28
C ASN A 2 -20.11 7.86 -0.86
N ASN A 3 -19.41 8.15 -1.95
CA ASN A 3 -18.55 7.18 -2.67
C ASN A 3 -17.10 7.21 -2.16
N ASN A 4 -16.89 7.73 -0.94
CA ASN A 4 -15.56 7.78 -0.35
C ASN A 4 -15.23 6.43 0.31
N ILE A 5 -14.13 5.81 -0.12
CA ILE A 5 -13.58 4.63 0.55
C ILE A 5 -12.84 5.02 1.82
N LEU A 6 -12.21 6.21 1.82
CA LEU A 6 -11.40 6.70 2.92
C LEU A 6 -11.70 8.18 3.20
N GLU A 7 -11.92 8.51 4.48
CA GLU A 7 -11.95 9.88 4.95
C GLU A 7 -11.02 10.02 6.16
N ILE A 8 -10.13 10.98 6.09
CA ILE A 8 -9.26 11.42 7.17
C ILE A 8 -9.80 12.76 7.67
N LYS A 9 -10.11 12.86 8.95
CA LYS A 9 -10.73 14.05 9.55
C LYS A 9 -9.89 14.58 10.69
N LYS A 10 -9.34 15.78 10.51
CA LYS A 10 -8.61 16.57 11.52
C LYS A 10 -7.52 15.74 12.21
N ILE A 11 -6.76 14.95 11.45
CA ILE A 11 -5.68 14.12 11.97
C ILE A 11 -4.51 15.00 12.39
N ASN A 12 -4.03 14.76 13.61
CA ASN A 12 -2.71 15.15 14.08
C ASN A 12 -1.88 13.89 14.31
N LYS A 13 -0.60 13.95 13.97
CA LYS A 13 0.35 12.88 14.26
C LYS A 13 1.65 13.44 14.77
N ASN A 14 2.01 13.03 16.00
CA ASN A 14 3.23 13.44 16.68
C ASN A 14 3.99 12.18 17.13
N PHE A 15 5.31 12.27 17.17
CA PHE A 15 6.17 11.27 17.78
C PHE A 15 6.94 11.89 18.95
N GLN A 16 7.04 11.15 20.06
CA GLN A 16 7.89 11.51 21.18
C GLN A 16 9.35 11.25 20.80
N HIS A 17 10.19 12.25 20.90
CA HIS A 17 11.63 12.14 20.69
C HIS A 17 12.37 12.62 21.95
N ARG A 18 13.62 12.25 22.13
CA ARG A 18 14.44 12.67 23.28
C ARG A 18 14.55 14.18 23.41
N ASN A 19 14.53 14.90 22.30
CA ASN A 19 14.66 16.36 22.22
C ASN A 19 13.33 17.09 22.11
N GLY A 20 12.19 16.42 22.38
CA GLY A 20 10.85 17.05 22.31
C GLY A 20 9.89 16.30 21.40
N LEU A 21 8.80 16.97 21.06
CA LEU A 21 7.74 16.43 20.22
C LEU A 21 8.03 16.74 18.75
N ILE A 22 8.02 15.71 17.90
CA ILE A 22 8.11 15.87 16.45
C ILE A 22 6.70 15.81 15.88
N GLU A 23 6.20 16.93 15.37
CA GLU A 23 4.92 17.03 14.70
C GLU A 23 5.07 16.63 13.23
N ILE A 24 4.40 15.55 12.82
CA ILE A 24 4.41 15.06 11.43
C ILE A 24 3.22 15.61 10.66
N PHE A 25 2.02 15.61 11.26
CA PHE A 25 0.80 16.14 10.66
C PHE A 25 0.05 17.03 11.62
N LYS A 26 -0.52 18.11 11.06
CA LYS A 26 -1.31 19.10 11.76
C LYS A 26 -2.67 19.30 11.11
N ASN A 27 -3.72 18.85 11.80
CA ASN A 27 -5.12 19.06 11.41
C ASN A 27 -5.44 18.70 9.95
N ILE A 28 -4.88 17.58 9.44
CA ILE A 28 -5.08 17.18 8.04
C ILE A 28 -6.48 16.60 7.84
N THR A 29 -7.09 16.94 6.69
CA THR A 29 -8.38 16.42 6.27
C THR A 29 -8.33 16.06 4.79
N ILE A 30 -8.65 14.78 4.47
CA ILE A 30 -8.58 14.23 3.11
C ILE A 30 -9.79 13.33 2.88
N LYS A 31 -10.28 13.31 1.63
CA LYS A 31 -11.28 12.34 1.15
C LYS A 31 -10.78 11.70 -0.11
N ILE A 32 -10.85 10.37 -0.16
CA ILE A 32 -10.45 9.56 -1.31
C ILE A 32 -11.65 8.71 -1.74
N LYS A 33 -12.00 8.79 -3.01
CA LYS A 33 -13.12 8.04 -3.57
C LYS A 33 -12.69 6.63 -3.94
N GLN A 34 -13.64 5.73 -3.95
CA GLN A 34 -13.42 4.38 -4.47
C GLN A 34 -13.02 4.44 -5.94
N GLY A 35 -11.99 3.68 -6.31
CA GLY A 35 -11.44 3.64 -7.66
C GLY A 35 -10.43 4.74 -7.99
N ASP A 36 -10.14 5.68 -7.06
CA ASP A 36 -9.09 6.68 -7.27
C ASP A 36 -7.70 6.05 -7.30
N LEU A 37 -6.86 6.53 -8.19
CA LEU A 37 -5.41 6.31 -8.20
C LEU A 37 -4.74 7.60 -7.72
N VAL A 38 -4.16 7.58 -6.52
CA VAL A 38 -3.66 8.77 -5.81
C VAL A 38 -2.16 8.67 -5.59
N ALA A 39 -1.42 9.67 -6.02
CA ALA A 39 0.00 9.77 -5.73
C ALA A 39 0.25 10.63 -4.47
N LEU A 40 0.99 10.09 -3.51
CA LEU A 40 1.54 10.86 -2.38
C LEU A 40 2.92 11.39 -2.77
N VAL A 41 3.07 12.70 -2.80
CA VAL A 41 4.31 13.37 -3.15
C VAL A 41 4.76 14.32 -2.03
N GLY A 42 6.07 14.50 -1.91
CA GLY A 42 6.68 15.36 -0.91
C GLY A 42 8.12 14.98 -0.65
N PRO A 43 8.91 15.83 0.01
CA PRO A 43 10.31 15.55 0.32
C PRO A 43 10.46 14.30 1.20
N SER A 44 11.69 13.78 1.29
CA SER A 44 12.01 12.71 2.25
C SER A 44 11.69 13.19 3.67
N GLY A 45 11.14 12.31 4.51
CA GLY A 45 10.75 12.66 5.88
C GLY A 45 9.45 13.48 6.00
N SER A 46 8.74 13.80 4.92
CA SER A 46 7.48 14.57 4.98
C SER A 46 6.29 13.82 5.60
N GLY A 47 6.44 12.51 5.91
CA GLY A 47 5.38 11.72 6.54
C GLY A 47 4.59 10.82 5.57
N LYS A 48 5.03 10.61 4.32
CA LYS A 48 4.33 9.73 3.35
C LYS A 48 4.10 8.33 3.91
N SER A 49 5.15 7.67 4.39
CA SER A 49 5.06 6.33 5.00
C SER A 49 4.22 6.35 6.29
N THR A 50 4.33 7.40 7.10
CA THR A 50 3.49 7.57 8.30
C THR A 50 2.01 7.64 7.95
N LEU A 51 1.65 8.37 6.88
CA LEU A 51 0.27 8.44 6.41
C LEU A 51 -0.22 7.07 5.94
N LEU A 52 0.58 6.36 5.14
CA LEU A 52 0.24 5.00 4.68
C LEU A 52 0.07 4.04 5.85
N ASN A 53 0.94 4.11 6.88
CA ASN A 53 0.85 3.28 8.08
C ASN A 53 -0.41 3.57 8.90
N MET A 54 -0.82 4.83 9.00
CA MET A 54 -2.09 5.17 9.66
C MET A 54 -3.31 4.67 8.88
N ILE A 55 -3.30 4.84 7.55
CA ILE A 55 -4.40 4.36 6.68
C ILE A 55 -4.50 2.83 6.73
N SER A 56 -3.37 2.14 6.82
CA SER A 56 -3.32 0.67 6.93
C SER A 56 -3.65 0.14 8.32
N LEU A 57 -3.92 1.02 9.29
CA LEU A 57 -4.18 0.66 10.70
C LEU A 57 -3.01 -0.05 11.40
N ILE A 58 -1.78 0.12 10.89
CA ILE A 58 -0.54 -0.32 11.56
C ILE A 58 -0.16 0.70 12.64
N ASP A 59 -0.35 1.99 12.34
CA ASP A 59 -0.10 3.08 13.28
C ASP A 59 -1.43 3.83 13.57
N GLN A 60 -1.45 4.60 14.66
CA GLN A 60 -2.62 5.37 15.05
C GLN A 60 -2.32 6.86 15.01
N PRO A 61 -3.30 7.71 14.64
CA PRO A 61 -3.15 9.14 14.79
C PRO A 61 -3.11 9.53 16.28
N THR A 62 -2.41 10.62 16.60
CA THR A 62 -2.41 11.21 17.94
C THR A 62 -3.80 11.75 18.28
N SER A 63 -4.48 12.34 17.30
CA SER A 63 -5.88 12.78 17.41
C SER A 63 -6.54 12.83 16.03
N GLY A 64 -7.87 12.99 16.01
CA GLY A 64 -8.68 12.99 14.80
C GLY A 64 -9.30 11.63 14.52
N GLN A 65 -9.76 11.40 13.28
CA GLN A 65 -10.50 10.19 12.90
C GLN A 65 -10.09 9.71 11.52
N ILE A 66 -10.01 8.39 11.37
CA ILE A 66 -9.90 7.68 10.08
C ILE A 66 -11.22 6.92 9.88
N ILE A 67 -11.90 7.18 8.79
CA ILE A 67 -13.13 6.51 8.40
C ILE A 67 -12.84 5.71 7.14
N PHE A 68 -13.03 4.39 7.20
CA PHE A 68 -12.86 3.48 6.08
C PHE A 68 -14.17 2.76 5.79
N ASN A 69 -14.64 2.77 4.54
CA ASN A 69 -15.93 2.22 4.14
C ASN A 69 -17.08 2.66 5.08
N ASN A 70 -17.15 3.97 5.38
CA ASN A 70 -18.13 4.60 6.28
C ASN A 70 -18.09 4.12 7.74
N LYS A 71 -17.05 3.40 8.17
CA LYS A 71 -16.84 2.97 9.55
C LYS A 71 -15.69 3.75 10.18
N ASP A 72 -15.89 4.26 11.40
CA ASP A 72 -14.82 4.92 12.17
C ASP A 72 -13.85 3.86 12.72
N MET A 73 -12.56 4.05 12.47
CA MET A 73 -11.49 3.14 12.87
C MET A 73 -10.96 3.42 14.28
N LYS A 74 -11.37 4.53 14.92
CA LYS A 74 -10.79 5.03 16.17
C LYS A 74 -10.87 4.05 17.33
N ASN A 75 -12.03 3.39 17.50
CA ASN A 75 -12.33 2.57 18.66
C ASN A 75 -12.33 1.06 18.36
N LEU A 76 -11.70 0.66 17.28
CA LEU A 76 -11.59 -0.76 16.95
C LEU A 76 -10.55 -1.44 17.84
N ASN A 77 -10.89 -2.61 18.38
CA ASN A 77 -9.92 -3.51 18.99
C ASN A 77 -8.96 -4.07 17.92
N GLU A 78 -7.83 -4.64 18.35
CA GLU A 78 -6.81 -5.15 17.41
C GLU A 78 -7.36 -6.26 16.50
N GLU A 79 -8.20 -7.13 16.98
CA GLU A 79 -8.84 -8.19 16.18
C GLU A 79 -9.64 -7.61 14.99
N ASN A 80 -10.45 -6.58 15.25
CA ASN A 80 -11.22 -5.91 14.20
C ASN A 80 -10.33 -5.18 13.18
N LYS A 81 -9.25 -4.52 13.65
CA LYS A 81 -8.26 -3.91 12.75
C LYS A 81 -7.58 -4.96 11.88
N GLU A 82 -7.20 -6.10 12.48
CA GLU A 82 -6.62 -7.23 11.74
C GLU A 82 -7.56 -7.77 10.67
N ASN A 83 -8.83 -7.93 10.99
CA ASN A 83 -9.85 -8.38 10.04
C ASN A 83 -10.02 -7.40 8.88
N ILE A 84 -9.96 -6.09 9.13
CA ILE A 84 -9.99 -5.08 8.07
C ILE A 84 -8.73 -5.17 7.22
N ARG A 85 -7.53 -5.24 7.81
CA ARG A 85 -6.28 -5.43 7.08
C ARG A 85 -6.33 -6.67 6.20
N LYS A 86 -6.70 -7.82 6.75
CA LYS A 86 -6.78 -9.09 6.01
C LYS A 86 -7.69 -9.01 4.79
N LYS A 87 -8.85 -8.35 4.91
CA LYS A 87 -9.91 -8.41 3.89
C LYS A 87 -9.91 -7.24 2.92
N ASN A 88 -9.48 -6.06 3.36
CA ASN A 88 -9.76 -4.82 2.62
C ASN A 88 -8.53 -4.03 2.22
N ILE A 89 -7.36 -4.28 2.82
CA ILE A 89 -6.17 -3.47 2.62
C ILE A 89 -4.99 -4.35 2.23
N SER A 90 -4.33 -4.03 1.12
CA SER A 90 -3.03 -4.60 0.76
C SER A 90 -1.94 -3.55 0.88
N ILE A 91 -0.75 -3.96 1.31
CA ILE A 91 0.38 -3.05 1.50
C ILE A 91 1.59 -3.56 0.71
N ILE A 92 2.20 -2.67 -0.04
CA ILE A 92 3.50 -2.85 -0.69
C ILE A 92 4.47 -1.94 0.04
N PHE A 93 5.41 -2.54 0.77
CA PHE A 93 6.41 -1.81 1.54
C PHE A 93 7.62 -1.44 0.69
N GLN A 94 8.30 -0.36 1.04
CA GLN A 94 9.53 0.09 0.40
C GLN A 94 10.64 -0.98 0.47
N ASN A 95 10.78 -1.66 1.61
CA ASN A 95 11.74 -2.74 1.84
C ASN A 95 11.06 -4.10 1.64
N ASN A 96 10.48 -4.40 0.54
CA ASN A 96 9.82 -5.66 0.15
C ASN A 96 9.20 -6.50 1.29
N ASN A 97 9.84 -6.58 2.46
CA ASN A 97 9.43 -7.32 3.66
C ASN A 97 9.00 -8.76 3.32
N LEU A 98 9.80 -9.45 2.52
CA LEU A 98 9.58 -10.87 2.23
C LEU A 98 9.94 -11.71 3.44
N LEU A 99 9.18 -12.77 3.65
CA LEU A 99 9.47 -13.79 4.65
C LEU A 99 10.65 -14.63 4.15
N THR A 100 11.79 -14.56 4.83
CA THR A 100 13.07 -15.15 4.39
C THR A 100 13.05 -16.67 4.34
N ASP A 101 12.28 -17.29 5.26
CA ASP A 101 12.16 -18.75 5.37
C ASP A 101 11.11 -19.34 4.42
N PHE A 102 10.54 -18.53 3.54
CA PHE A 102 9.52 -18.93 2.57
C PHE A 102 9.93 -18.61 1.16
N THR A 103 9.65 -19.52 0.25
CA THR A 103 9.88 -19.33 -1.19
C THR A 103 9.05 -18.18 -1.76
N ALA A 104 9.34 -17.73 -2.97
CA ALA A 104 8.55 -16.73 -3.68
C ALA A 104 7.06 -17.13 -3.78
N LEU A 105 6.78 -18.40 -4.08
CA LEU A 105 5.42 -18.91 -4.15
C LEU A 105 4.71 -18.85 -2.81
N GLU A 106 5.38 -19.27 -1.74
CA GLU A 106 4.82 -19.26 -0.39
C GLU A 106 4.60 -17.85 0.12
N ASN A 107 5.53 -16.92 -0.13
CA ASN A 107 5.35 -15.50 0.16
C ASN A 107 4.08 -14.94 -0.49
N VAL A 108 3.86 -15.25 -1.76
CA VAL A 108 2.66 -14.78 -2.49
C VAL A 108 1.40 -15.48 -1.99
N LEU A 109 1.49 -16.75 -1.64
CA LEU A 109 0.37 -17.56 -1.15
C LEU A 109 -0.10 -17.14 0.25
N MET A 110 0.81 -16.67 1.11
CA MET A 110 0.60 -16.42 2.54
C MET A 110 -0.65 -15.58 2.86
N PRO A 111 -0.97 -14.47 2.19
CA PRO A 111 -2.16 -13.68 2.49
C PRO A 111 -3.47 -14.46 2.35
N LEU A 112 -3.56 -15.39 1.41
CA LEU A 112 -4.75 -16.22 1.20
C LEU A 112 -4.87 -17.28 2.30
N ILE A 113 -3.75 -17.85 2.72
CA ILE A 113 -3.69 -18.81 3.85
C ILE A 113 -4.12 -18.13 5.16
N ILE A 114 -3.62 -16.92 5.43
CA ILE A 114 -4.00 -16.13 6.61
C ILE A 114 -5.51 -15.81 6.62
N ARG A 115 -6.13 -15.72 5.44
CA ARG A 115 -7.59 -15.55 5.30
C ARG A 115 -8.38 -16.85 5.53
N GLY A 116 -7.71 -17.98 5.64
CA GLY A 116 -8.35 -19.30 5.75
C GLY A 116 -8.84 -19.87 4.42
N GLU A 117 -8.32 -19.37 3.28
CA GLU A 117 -8.67 -19.93 1.96
C GLU A 117 -8.06 -21.33 1.76
N LYS A 118 -8.71 -22.16 0.94
CA LYS A 118 -8.24 -23.51 0.66
C LYS A 118 -6.89 -23.50 -0.07
N ILE A 119 -5.92 -24.29 0.38
CA ILE A 119 -4.53 -24.27 -0.10
C ILE A 119 -4.44 -24.52 -1.61
N LYS A 120 -5.10 -25.58 -2.14
CA LYS A 120 -4.96 -25.95 -3.56
C LYS A 120 -5.39 -24.84 -4.54
N PRO A 121 -6.59 -24.24 -4.43
CA PRO A 121 -6.96 -23.13 -5.32
C PRO A 121 -6.11 -21.87 -5.08
N SER A 122 -5.69 -21.59 -3.85
CA SER A 122 -4.83 -20.44 -3.53
C SER A 122 -3.44 -20.60 -4.14
N LYS A 123 -2.89 -21.80 -4.14
CA LYS A 123 -1.61 -22.11 -4.80
C LYS A 123 -1.69 -21.87 -6.31
N GLN A 124 -2.76 -22.30 -6.96
CA GLN A 124 -2.96 -22.07 -8.39
C GLN A 124 -3.05 -20.56 -8.72
N LYS A 125 -3.72 -19.78 -7.88
CA LYS A 125 -3.75 -18.30 -8.02
C LYS A 125 -2.35 -17.72 -7.86
N ALA A 126 -1.57 -18.17 -6.87
CA ALA A 126 -0.21 -17.68 -6.62
C ALA A 126 0.75 -18.04 -7.76
N GLU A 127 0.68 -19.24 -8.30
CA GLU A 127 1.44 -19.63 -9.48
C GLU A 127 1.11 -18.77 -10.69
N LYS A 128 -0.18 -18.52 -10.94
CA LYS A 128 -0.64 -17.68 -12.05
C LYS A 128 -0.13 -16.24 -11.93
N ILE A 129 -0.27 -15.61 -10.77
CA ILE A 129 0.21 -14.23 -10.61
C ILE A 129 1.73 -14.12 -10.73
N LEU A 130 2.49 -15.12 -10.25
CA LEU A 130 3.95 -15.16 -10.44
C LEU A 130 4.34 -15.27 -11.92
N ILE A 131 3.58 -16.02 -12.71
CA ILE A 131 3.79 -16.09 -14.17
C ILE A 131 3.54 -14.72 -14.80
N ASP A 132 2.45 -14.03 -14.43
CA ASP A 132 2.11 -12.69 -14.93
C ASP A 132 3.21 -11.68 -14.59
N PHE A 133 3.89 -11.85 -13.45
CA PHE A 133 5.03 -11.03 -13.01
C PHE A 133 6.39 -11.51 -13.53
N LYS A 134 6.42 -12.43 -14.52
CA LYS A 134 7.65 -13.00 -15.14
C LYS A 134 8.56 -13.72 -14.13
N LEU A 135 7.96 -14.36 -13.13
CA LEU A 135 8.65 -15.09 -12.06
C LEU A 135 8.40 -16.61 -12.13
N LYS A 136 7.96 -17.15 -13.29
CA LYS A 136 7.65 -18.57 -13.46
C LYS A 136 8.79 -19.48 -12.98
N ASN A 137 10.03 -19.15 -13.34
CA ASN A 137 11.22 -19.96 -13.01
C ASN A 137 11.82 -19.59 -11.64
N ARG A 138 11.18 -18.72 -10.88
CA ARG A 138 11.62 -18.24 -9.56
C ARG A 138 10.69 -18.63 -8.41
N GLN A 139 9.66 -19.41 -8.70
CA GLN A 139 8.61 -19.76 -7.72
C GLN A 139 9.16 -20.45 -6.46
N ASN A 140 10.16 -21.31 -6.63
CA ASN A 140 10.76 -22.10 -5.57
C ASN A 140 12.03 -21.48 -4.98
N HIS A 141 12.40 -20.26 -5.39
CA HIS A 141 13.56 -19.54 -4.85
C HIS A 141 13.20 -18.84 -3.55
N PHE A 142 14.14 -18.82 -2.62
CA PHE A 142 14.06 -18.00 -1.41
C PHE A 142 14.44 -16.54 -1.71
N PRO A 143 14.06 -15.59 -0.85
CA PRO A 143 14.32 -14.17 -1.08
C PRO A 143 15.80 -13.81 -1.34
N ASP A 144 16.74 -14.47 -0.68
CA ASP A 144 18.18 -14.25 -0.85
C ASP A 144 18.73 -14.76 -2.20
N GLU A 145 18.01 -15.65 -2.86
CA GLU A 145 18.34 -16.16 -4.21
C GLU A 145 17.75 -15.26 -5.32
N LEU A 146 16.98 -14.24 -4.97
CA LEU A 146 16.30 -13.32 -5.89
C LEU A 146 17.04 -11.99 -5.99
N SER A 147 17.14 -11.45 -7.20
CA SER A 147 17.56 -10.05 -7.38
C SER A 147 16.59 -9.08 -6.70
N GLY A 148 17.05 -7.87 -6.34
CA GLY A 148 16.18 -6.87 -5.71
C GLY A 148 14.91 -6.56 -6.51
N GLY A 149 15.01 -6.54 -7.85
CA GLY A 149 13.85 -6.37 -8.73
C GLY A 149 12.90 -7.57 -8.73
N GLU A 150 13.42 -8.81 -8.61
CA GLU A 150 12.60 -10.01 -8.46
C GLU A 150 11.89 -10.03 -7.10
N GLN A 151 12.59 -9.69 -6.02
CA GLN A 151 11.99 -9.53 -4.69
C GLN A 151 10.86 -8.52 -4.69
N GLN A 152 11.06 -7.35 -5.32
CA GLN A 152 10.02 -6.32 -5.44
C GLN A 152 8.79 -6.84 -6.19
N ARG A 153 8.99 -7.57 -7.30
CA ARG A 153 7.88 -8.19 -8.04
C ARG A 153 7.13 -9.24 -7.19
N VAL A 154 7.84 -10.04 -6.39
CA VAL A 154 7.20 -10.99 -5.44
C VAL A 154 6.38 -10.24 -4.40
N ALA A 155 6.92 -9.15 -3.81
CA ALA A 155 6.20 -8.33 -2.83
C ALA A 155 4.92 -7.70 -3.40
N ILE A 156 4.99 -7.24 -4.64
CA ILE A 156 3.82 -6.68 -5.34
C ILE A 156 2.81 -7.80 -5.64
N ALA A 157 3.25 -8.95 -6.17
CA ALA A 157 2.38 -10.09 -6.41
C ALA A 157 1.67 -10.55 -5.13
N ARG A 158 2.39 -10.60 -3.99
CA ARG A 158 1.85 -10.89 -2.66
C ARG A 158 0.76 -9.92 -2.25
N ALA A 159 0.93 -8.63 -2.50
CA ALA A 159 -0.08 -7.63 -2.18
C ALA A 159 -1.32 -7.74 -3.07
N LEU A 160 -1.14 -8.06 -4.36
CA LEU A 160 -2.21 -8.07 -5.34
C LEU A 160 -3.06 -9.35 -5.33
N ILE A 161 -2.51 -10.48 -4.89
CA ILE A 161 -3.24 -11.77 -4.87
C ILE A 161 -4.49 -11.70 -4.00
N SER A 162 -4.49 -10.82 -3.03
CA SER A 162 -5.59 -10.62 -2.06
C SER A 162 -6.80 -9.90 -2.66
N GLU A 163 -6.70 -9.28 -3.81
CA GLU A 163 -7.78 -8.58 -4.53
C GLU A 163 -8.55 -7.56 -3.66
N THR A 164 -7.87 -6.94 -2.69
CA THR A 164 -8.44 -5.98 -1.74
C THR A 164 -8.96 -4.72 -2.45
N ASP A 165 -9.81 -3.95 -1.77
CA ASP A 165 -10.40 -2.72 -2.32
C ASP A 165 -9.45 -1.52 -2.23
N LEU A 166 -8.52 -1.54 -1.26
CA LEU A 166 -7.51 -0.51 -1.05
C LEU A 166 -6.11 -1.11 -1.12
N ILE A 167 -5.28 -0.55 -1.98
CA ILE A 167 -3.87 -0.89 -2.13
C ILE A 167 -3.03 0.32 -1.73
N LEU A 168 -2.16 0.14 -0.76
CA LEU A 168 -1.21 1.13 -0.28
C LEU A 168 0.19 0.72 -0.75
N ALA A 169 0.93 1.63 -1.36
CA ALA A 169 2.26 1.33 -1.87
C ALA A 169 3.25 2.43 -1.47
N ASP A 170 4.31 2.04 -0.76
CA ASP A 170 5.39 2.95 -0.39
C ASP A 170 6.59 2.70 -1.31
N GLU A 171 6.88 3.65 -2.21
CA GLU A 171 7.94 3.60 -3.22
C GLU A 171 7.96 2.26 -4.02
N PRO A 172 6.83 1.81 -4.60
CA PRO A 172 6.69 0.45 -5.14
C PRO A 172 7.62 0.15 -6.33
N THR A 173 8.27 1.17 -6.87
CA THR A 173 9.17 1.05 -8.03
C THR A 173 10.55 1.66 -7.77
N GLY A 174 10.86 2.05 -6.53
CA GLY A 174 12.09 2.79 -6.19
C GLY A 174 13.38 2.04 -6.51
N ASN A 175 13.36 0.72 -6.43
CA ASN A 175 14.53 -0.16 -6.68
C ASN A 175 14.49 -0.84 -8.06
N LEU A 176 13.64 -0.38 -8.99
CA LEU A 176 13.44 -0.98 -10.29
C LEU A 176 14.00 -0.07 -11.40
N ASP A 177 14.49 -0.71 -12.47
CA ASP A 177 14.79 0.00 -13.70
C ASP A 177 13.52 0.64 -14.31
N TYR A 178 13.71 1.61 -15.19
CA TYR A 178 12.61 2.37 -15.78
C TYR A 178 11.57 1.47 -16.48
N ARG A 179 12.01 0.47 -17.27
CA ARG A 179 11.12 -0.42 -18.02
C ARG A 179 10.27 -1.26 -17.08
N THR A 180 10.89 -1.87 -16.08
CA THR A 180 10.20 -2.67 -15.06
C THR A 180 9.24 -1.81 -14.24
N SER A 181 9.63 -0.59 -13.89
CA SER A 181 8.75 0.38 -13.22
C SER A 181 7.48 0.69 -14.01
N GLN A 182 7.59 0.88 -15.34
CA GLN A 182 6.43 1.10 -16.21
C GLN A 182 5.55 -0.15 -16.29
N GLU A 183 6.14 -1.34 -16.39
CA GLU A 183 5.40 -2.61 -16.39
C GLU A 183 4.60 -2.78 -15.09
N ILE A 184 5.23 -2.59 -13.93
CA ILE A 184 4.56 -2.64 -12.61
C ILE A 184 3.43 -1.62 -12.54
N PHE A 185 3.68 -0.39 -12.96
CA PHE A 185 2.66 0.64 -12.91
C PHE A 185 1.46 0.33 -13.82
N SER A 186 1.69 -0.40 -14.91
CA SER A 186 0.59 -0.86 -15.78
C SER A 186 -0.41 -1.76 -15.04
N TYR A 187 0.04 -2.53 -14.04
CA TYR A 187 -0.87 -3.31 -13.17
C TYR A 187 -1.73 -2.41 -12.30
N PHE A 188 -1.18 -1.30 -11.77
CA PHE A 188 -1.98 -0.34 -11.00
C PHE A 188 -3.08 0.28 -11.87
N ILE A 189 -2.78 0.62 -13.12
CA ILE A 189 -3.78 1.12 -14.08
C ILE A 189 -4.86 0.06 -14.36
N LYS A 190 -4.48 -1.22 -14.51
CA LYS A 190 -5.46 -2.31 -14.70
C LYS A 190 -6.36 -2.46 -13.48
N LEU A 191 -5.80 -2.42 -12.27
CA LEU A 191 -6.57 -2.52 -11.03
C LEU A 191 -7.51 -1.34 -10.82
N LYS A 192 -7.07 -0.13 -11.16
CA LYS A 192 -7.95 1.05 -11.19
C LYS A 192 -9.17 0.84 -12.09
N LYS A 193 -8.98 0.27 -13.30
CA LYS A 193 -10.10 -0.07 -14.20
C LYS A 193 -11.08 -1.08 -13.60
N LEU A 194 -10.64 -1.87 -12.62
CA LEU A 194 -11.46 -2.78 -11.81
C LEU A 194 -12.01 -2.11 -10.55
N HIS A 195 -12.06 -0.77 -10.51
CA HIS A 195 -12.51 0.04 -9.37
C HIS A 195 -11.77 -0.19 -8.05
N LYS A 196 -10.51 -0.70 -8.10
CA LYS A 196 -9.65 -0.75 -6.93
C LYS A 196 -9.05 0.62 -6.66
N THR A 197 -9.01 1.02 -5.39
CA THR A 197 -8.39 2.28 -4.96
C THR A 197 -6.92 2.05 -4.68
N ILE A 198 -6.07 2.93 -5.17
CA ILE A 198 -4.62 2.80 -5.01
C ILE A 198 -4.06 4.14 -4.50
N ILE A 199 -3.31 4.07 -3.40
CA ILE A 199 -2.57 5.21 -2.86
C ILE A 199 -1.10 4.82 -2.86
N PHE A 200 -0.28 5.53 -3.62
CA PHE A 200 1.14 5.22 -3.73
C PHE A 200 2.02 6.44 -3.46
N ALA A 201 3.01 6.27 -2.60
CA ALA A 201 4.07 7.24 -2.38
C ALA A 201 5.14 7.07 -3.47
N THR A 202 5.60 8.16 -4.04
CA THR A 202 6.69 8.11 -5.03
C THR A 202 7.43 9.43 -5.17
N HIS A 203 8.73 9.32 -5.47
CA HIS A 203 9.56 10.43 -5.92
C HIS A 203 9.62 10.53 -7.45
N ASN A 204 9.12 9.53 -8.18
CA ASN A 204 9.09 9.52 -9.63
C ASN A 204 7.95 10.40 -10.14
N ARG A 205 8.31 11.55 -10.77
CA ARG A 205 7.36 12.52 -11.30
C ARG A 205 6.49 11.95 -12.42
N ASP A 206 7.06 11.10 -13.28
CA ASP A 206 6.35 10.51 -14.42
C ASP A 206 5.24 9.56 -13.96
N LEU A 207 5.52 8.78 -12.91
CA LEU A 207 4.51 7.91 -12.32
C LEU A 207 3.46 8.71 -11.55
N ALA A 208 3.88 9.73 -10.80
CA ALA A 208 2.96 10.61 -10.09
C ALA A 208 2.01 11.34 -11.04
N ASN A 209 2.47 11.70 -12.26
CA ASN A 209 1.64 12.33 -13.29
C ASN A 209 0.61 11.38 -13.95
N LYS A 210 0.66 10.09 -13.67
CA LYS A 210 -0.34 9.10 -14.15
C LYS A 210 -1.47 8.86 -13.15
N ALA A 211 -1.40 9.47 -11.97
CA ALA A 211 -2.46 9.42 -10.97
C ALA A 211 -3.65 10.30 -11.38
N ASP A 212 -4.81 10.12 -10.76
CA ASP A 212 -5.95 11.03 -10.96
C ASP A 212 -5.68 12.40 -10.36
N TYR A 213 -4.96 12.41 -9.25
CA TYR A 213 -4.47 13.61 -8.59
C TYR A 213 -3.34 13.25 -7.62
N LYS A 214 -2.64 14.29 -7.18
CA LYS A 214 -1.58 14.18 -6.18
C LYS A 214 -2.04 14.74 -4.85
N LEU A 215 -1.57 14.13 -3.77
CA LEU A 215 -1.60 14.67 -2.43
C LEU A 215 -0.17 15.10 -2.09
N SER A 216 0.07 16.41 -2.10
CA SER A 216 1.37 16.99 -1.77
C SER A 216 1.47 17.22 -0.27
N ILE A 217 2.47 16.58 0.36
CA ILE A 217 2.76 16.69 1.79
C ILE A 217 3.93 17.64 1.98
N LEU A 218 3.69 18.73 2.70
CA LEU A 218 4.72 19.73 3.01
C LEU A 218 4.46 20.37 4.38
N ASN A 219 5.47 20.37 5.24
CA ASN A 219 5.43 21.01 6.58
C ASN A 219 4.17 20.60 7.39
N GLY A 220 3.90 19.30 7.47
CA GLY A 220 2.77 18.74 8.22
C GLY A 220 1.38 18.97 7.61
N ASN A 221 1.30 19.62 6.46
CA ASN A 221 0.06 19.88 5.74
C ASN A 221 -0.05 19.01 4.49
N ILE A 222 -1.29 18.75 4.06
CA ILE A 222 -1.57 18.02 2.82
C ILE A 222 -2.45 18.88 1.93
N LYS A 223 -2.06 19.00 0.66
CA LYS A 223 -2.85 19.70 -0.37
C LYS A 223 -3.10 18.77 -1.55
N ARG A 224 -4.34 18.77 -2.04
CA ARG A 224 -4.66 18.14 -3.32
C ARG A 224 -4.15 19.03 -4.46
N VAL A 225 -3.45 18.43 -5.38
CA VAL A 225 -2.93 19.06 -6.59
C VAL A 225 -3.42 18.23 -7.79
N ASN A 226 -4.05 18.85 -8.74
CA ASN A 226 -4.45 18.20 -10.00
C ASN A 226 -3.20 17.86 -10.82
N VAL A 227 -3.30 16.81 -11.61
CA VAL A 227 -2.24 16.33 -12.50
C VAL A 227 -2.28 17.11 -13.80
#